data_5b7082788d5969b694f266fa864b9529
#
_entry.id   5b7082788d5969b694f266fa864b9529
#
_cell.length_a   1.000
_cell.length_b   1.000
_cell.length_c   1.000
_cell.angle_alpha   90.00
_cell.angle_beta   90.00
_cell.angle_gamma   90.00
#
_symmetry.space_group_name_H-M   'P 1'
#
loop_
_entity.id
_entity.type
_entity.pdbx_description
1 polymer ?
#
loop_
_entity_poly.entity_id
_entity_poly.type
_entity_poly.pdbx_seq_one_letter_code
_entity_poly.pdbx_strand_id
1 'polypeptide(L)'
;MSEEEKEKYMDQITVKAETLIEALPYIRDFNNKIVVVKYGGSAMLDKKLEESVIKDVALLKLVGMRPIIVHGGGKEISKWIGKVGKKTEFIEGFRKTDRETMEVAEMVLNRLNKYLFHRYR
;
A
#
# COMPACT_ATOMS: atom_id res chain seq x y z
N MET A 1 -37.67 14.17 -2.26
CA MET A 1 -36.63 14.56 -1.30
C MET A 1 -37.22 15.64 -0.43
N SER A 2 -37.34 15.38 0.87
CA SER A 2 -37.82 16.37 1.84
C SER A 2 -36.84 17.54 2.00
N GLU A 3 -37.27 18.66 2.63
CA GLU A 3 -36.34 19.77 2.90
C GLU A 3 -35.19 19.34 3.81
N GLU A 4 -35.45 18.49 4.80
CA GLU A 4 -34.42 17.94 5.70
C GLU A 4 -33.42 17.04 4.96
N GLU A 5 -33.85 16.24 3.97
CA GLU A 5 -32.97 15.45 3.12
C GLU A 5 -32.08 16.31 2.21
N LYS A 6 -32.62 17.44 1.72
CA LYS A 6 -31.89 18.40 0.91
C LYS A 6 -30.79 19.10 1.73
N GLU A 7 -31.15 19.56 2.94
CA GLU A 7 -30.22 20.20 3.85
C GLU A 7 -29.06 19.25 4.20
N LYS A 8 -29.33 18.02 4.62
CA LYS A 8 -28.34 17.00 4.89
C LYS A 8 -27.46 16.68 3.67
N TYR A 9 -28.05 16.68 2.48
CA TYR A 9 -27.29 16.46 1.25
C TYR A 9 -26.35 17.64 0.94
N MET A 10 -26.80 18.87 1.14
CA MET A 10 -25.98 20.06 0.96
C MET A 10 -24.84 20.13 1.95
N ASP A 11 -25.08 19.79 3.22
CA ASP A 11 -24.04 19.70 4.26
C ASP A 11 -22.94 18.70 3.86
N GLN A 12 -23.32 17.54 3.35
CA GLN A 12 -22.34 16.53 2.87
C GLN A 12 -21.51 17.03 1.69
N ILE A 13 -22.10 17.79 0.78
CA ILE A 13 -21.37 18.40 -0.35
C ILE A 13 -20.40 19.47 0.16
N THR A 14 -20.84 20.30 1.09
CA THR A 14 -20.03 21.36 1.68
C THR A 14 -18.80 20.77 2.38
N VAL A 15 -18.98 19.74 3.23
CA VAL A 15 -17.87 19.05 3.89
C VAL A 15 -16.87 18.46 2.88
N LYS A 16 -17.37 17.87 1.79
CA LYS A 16 -16.47 17.33 0.74
C LYS A 16 -15.67 18.43 0.04
N ALA A 17 -16.31 19.57 -0.24
CA ALA A 17 -15.66 20.70 -0.86
C ALA A 17 -14.59 21.31 0.07
N GLU A 18 -14.89 21.48 1.35
CA GLU A 18 -13.97 21.97 2.37
C GLU A 18 -12.76 21.04 2.50
N THR A 19 -12.97 19.71 2.56
CA THR A 19 -11.90 18.72 2.61
C THR A 19 -10.95 18.83 1.41
N LEU A 20 -11.49 19.06 0.21
CA LEU A 20 -10.68 19.26 -0.99
C LEU A 20 -9.87 20.57 -0.92
N ILE A 21 -10.47 21.65 -0.40
CA ILE A 21 -9.78 22.94 -0.22
C ILE A 21 -8.65 22.81 0.80
N GLU A 22 -8.88 22.09 1.91
CA GLU A 22 -7.85 21.79 2.91
C GLU A 22 -6.68 20.98 2.34
N ALA A 23 -6.93 20.13 1.35
CA ALA A 23 -5.90 19.32 0.70
C ALA A 23 -5.00 20.14 -0.25
N LEU A 24 -5.46 21.28 -0.78
CA LEU A 24 -4.74 22.05 -1.81
C LEU A 24 -3.33 22.49 -1.41
N PRO A 25 -3.05 23.00 -0.18
CA PRO A 25 -1.68 23.34 0.23
C PRO A 25 -0.75 22.13 0.15
N TYR A 26 -1.20 20.96 0.62
CA TYR A 26 -0.42 19.73 0.59
C TYR A 26 -0.17 19.26 -0.85
N ILE A 27 -1.19 19.28 -1.70
CA ILE A 27 -1.05 18.94 -3.12
C ILE A 27 -0.01 19.84 -3.78
N ARG A 28 -0.05 21.14 -3.52
CA ARG A 28 0.93 22.13 -4.03
C ARG A 28 2.32 21.83 -3.52
N ASP A 29 2.48 21.66 -2.20
CA ASP A 29 3.78 21.56 -1.55
C ASP A 29 4.48 20.22 -1.86
N PHE A 30 3.72 19.16 -2.11
CA PHE A 30 4.22 17.84 -2.49
C PHE A 30 4.19 17.58 -4.00
N ASN A 31 3.74 18.52 -4.82
CA ASN A 31 3.74 18.37 -6.27
C ASN A 31 5.16 18.07 -6.78
N ASN A 32 5.30 17.08 -7.63
CA ASN A 32 6.57 16.60 -8.18
C ASN A 32 7.61 16.10 -7.14
N LYS A 33 7.22 15.97 -5.86
CA LYS A 33 8.09 15.41 -4.82
C LYS A 33 8.03 13.88 -4.84
N ILE A 34 9.16 13.25 -4.47
CA ILE A 34 9.21 11.82 -4.22
C ILE A 34 8.64 11.56 -2.83
N VAL A 35 7.63 10.70 -2.77
CA VAL A 35 6.98 10.25 -1.53
C VAL A 35 7.19 8.75 -1.39
N VAL A 36 7.92 8.33 -0.36
CA VAL A 36 8.14 6.91 -0.08
C VAL A 36 7.01 6.36 0.78
N VAL A 37 6.27 5.41 0.24
CA VAL A 37 5.17 4.72 0.92
C VAL A 37 5.63 3.33 1.32
N LYS A 38 5.79 3.09 2.62
CA LYS A 38 6.08 1.75 3.15
C LYS A 38 4.80 0.93 3.24
N TYR A 39 4.73 -0.14 2.45
CA TYR A 39 3.60 -1.06 2.42
C TYR A 39 4.02 -2.44 2.97
N GLY A 40 3.42 -2.86 4.09
CA GLY A 40 3.83 -4.11 4.72
C GLY A 40 2.97 -4.50 5.91
N GLY A 41 3.38 -5.54 6.63
CA GLY A 41 2.72 -6.02 7.83
C GLY A 41 1.29 -6.54 7.57
N SER A 42 0.36 -6.13 8.42
CA SER A 42 -1.06 -6.54 8.33
C SER A 42 -1.76 -6.03 7.09
N ALA A 43 -1.37 -4.86 6.57
CA ALA A 43 -1.97 -4.28 5.37
C ALA A 43 -1.80 -5.16 4.12
N MET A 44 -0.76 -5.99 4.07
CA MET A 44 -0.53 -6.95 2.97
C MET A 44 -1.40 -8.22 3.06
N LEU A 45 -2.09 -8.42 4.17
CA LEU A 45 -2.88 -9.63 4.43
C LEU A 45 -4.37 -9.42 4.20
N ASP A 46 -4.81 -8.19 4.29
CA ASP A 46 -6.20 -7.80 4.12
C ASP A 46 -6.41 -7.20 2.73
N LYS A 47 -7.23 -7.87 1.92
CA LYS A 47 -7.54 -7.42 0.55
C LYS A 47 -8.21 -6.06 0.49
N LYS A 48 -9.04 -5.71 1.49
CA LYS A 48 -9.70 -4.40 1.54
C LYS A 48 -8.68 -3.30 1.82
N LEU A 49 -7.75 -3.54 2.75
CA LEU A 49 -6.64 -2.62 3.01
C LEU A 49 -5.71 -2.50 1.81
N GLU A 50 -5.41 -3.60 1.11
CA GLU A 50 -4.64 -3.57 -0.14
C GLU A 50 -5.31 -2.66 -1.17
N GLU A 51 -6.60 -2.84 -1.42
CA GLU A 51 -7.35 -2.02 -2.39
C GLU A 51 -7.39 -0.53 -1.98
N SER A 52 -7.51 -0.24 -0.69
CA SER A 52 -7.45 1.13 -0.18
C SER A 52 -6.09 1.76 -0.44
N VAL A 53 -5.01 1.08 -0.08
CA VAL A 53 -3.63 1.57 -0.31
C VAL A 53 -3.37 1.80 -1.80
N ILE A 54 -3.87 0.90 -2.67
CA ILE A 54 -3.74 1.07 -4.13
C ILE A 54 -4.42 2.36 -4.59
N LYS A 55 -5.65 2.63 -4.13
CA LYS A 55 -6.39 3.84 -4.47
C LYS A 55 -5.68 5.09 -3.96
N ASP A 56 -5.18 5.06 -2.72
CA ASP A 56 -4.47 6.18 -2.11
C ASP A 56 -3.20 6.52 -2.88
N VAL A 57 -2.40 5.51 -3.24
CA VAL A 57 -1.17 5.74 -4.03
C VAL A 57 -1.49 6.23 -5.44
N ALA A 58 -2.54 5.71 -6.07
CA ALA A 58 -3.00 6.21 -7.36
C ALA A 58 -3.44 7.68 -7.27
N LEU A 59 -4.14 8.06 -6.20
CA LEU A 59 -4.51 9.45 -5.93
C LEU A 59 -3.26 10.34 -5.78
N LEU A 60 -2.27 9.93 -4.97
CA LEU A 60 -1.01 10.67 -4.82
C LEU A 60 -0.35 10.94 -6.18
N LYS A 61 -0.32 9.93 -7.05
CA LYS A 61 0.22 10.08 -8.40
C LYS A 61 -0.60 11.04 -9.26
N LEU A 62 -1.92 10.94 -9.22
CA LEU A 62 -2.82 11.79 -10.00
C LEU A 62 -2.74 13.26 -9.60
N VAL A 63 -2.52 13.56 -8.32
CA VAL A 63 -2.33 14.94 -7.83
C VAL A 63 -0.92 15.47 -8.02
N GLY A 64 -0.07 14.75 -8.77
CA GLY A 64 1.25 15.24 -9.19
C GLY A 64 2.43 14.83 -8.31
N MET A 65 2.23 14.00 -7.30
CA MET A 65 3.32 13.42 -6.50
C MET A 65 4.02 12.28 -7.27
N ARG A 66 5.22 11.89 -6.80
CA ARG A 66 6.00 10.78 -7.35
C ARG A 66 6.13 9.66 -6.30
N PRO A 67 5.08 8.83 -6.10
CA PRO A 67 5.11 7.80 -5.07
C PRO A 67 6.08 6.67 -5.44
N ILE A 68 6.87 6.23 -4.46
CA ILE A 68 7.70 5.02 -4.51
C ILE A 68 7.19 4.08 -3.42
N ILE A 69 6.76 2.89 -3.80
CA ILE A 69 6.28 1.89 -2.85
C ILE A 69 7.44 1.01 -2.44
N VAL A 70 7.66 0.91 -1.12
CA VAL A 70 8.59 -0.04 -0.51
C VAL A 70 7.76 -1.10 0.21
N HIS A 71 7.73 -2.30 -0.34
CA HIS A 71 6.89 -3.37 0.23
C HIS A 71 7.71 -4.42 0.98
N GLY A 72 7.05 -5.06 1.96
CA GLY A 72 7.55 -6.24 2.64
C GLY A 72 7.15 -7.54 1.93
N GLY A 73 7.29 -8.67 2.64
CA GLY A 73 6.94 -9.99 2.11
C GLY A 73 7.20 -11.14 3.07
N GLY A 74 7.56 -10.84 4.32
CA GLY A 74 8.02 -11.84 5.29
C GLY A 74 7.09 -13.04 5.45
N LYS A 75 5.78 -12.82 5.49
CA LYS A 75 4.78 -13.90 5.63
C LYS A 75 4.66 -14.76 4.36
N GLU A 76 4.68 -14.14 3.18
CA GLU A 76 4.69 -14.89 1.92
C GLU A 76 6.01 -15.66 1.74
N ILE A 77 7.14 -15.10 2.13
CA ILE A 77 8.43 -15.82 2.14
C ILE A 77 8.34 -17.05 3.05
N SER A 78 7.84 -16.91 4.29
CA SER A 78 7.67 -18.05 5.21
C SER A 78 6.76 -19.13 4.63
N LYS A 79 5.66 -18.74 4.00
CA LYS A 79 4.74 -19.66 3.33
C LYS A 79 5.40 -20.42 2.20
N TRP A 80 6.22 -19.76 1.36
CA TRP A 80 6.92 -20.41 0.26
C TRP A 80 8.08 -21.29 0.75
N ILE A 81 8.80 -20.90 1.80
CA ILE A 81 9.81 -21.73 2.46
C ILE A 81 9.17 -23.05 2.93
N GLY A 82 7.98 -22.98 3.56
CA GLY A 82 7.23 -24.19 3.94
C GLY A 82 6.82 -25.05 2.75
N LYS A 83 6.43 -24.44 1.61
CA LYS A 83 6.06 -25.20 0.39
C LYS A 83 7.23 -25.96 -0.25
N VAL A 84 8.45 -25.44 -0.13
CA VAL A 84 9.66 -26.11 -0.60
C VAL A 84 10.23 -27.10 0.44
N GLY A 85 9.48 -27.37 1.51
CA GLY A 85 9.85 -28.37 2.52
C GLY A 85 10.85 -27.92 3.57
N LYS A 86 11.14 -26.59 3.64
CA LYS A 86 12.05 -26.03 4.64
C LYS A 86 11.28 -25.42 5.82
N LYS A 87 11.97 -25.33 6.95
CA LYS A 87 11.45 -24.63 8.14
C LYS A 87 12.01 -23.21 8.19
N THR A 88 11.14 -22.27 8.53
CA THR A 88 11.55 -20.90 8.80
C THR A 88 12.11 -20.79 10.22
N GLU A 89 13.32 -20.32 10.38
CA GLU A 89 13.96 -20.04 11.67
C GLU A 89 14.20 -18.54 11.81
N PHE A 90 14.01 -18.03 13.03
CA PHE A 90 14.31 -16.65 13.40
C PHE A 90 15.26 -16.63 14.59
N ILE A 91 16.25 -15.74 14.56
CA ILE A 91 17.18 -15.46 15.65
C ILE A 91 17.05 -13.97 15.95
N GLU A 92 16.66 -13.63 17.18
CA GLU A 92 16.46 -12.24 17.62
C GLU A 92 15.57 -11.41 16.68
N GLY A 93 14.55 -12.03 16.09
CA GLY A 93 13.63 -11.37 15.15
C GLY A 93 14.12 -11.33 13.69
N PHE A 94 15.36 -11.71 13.42
CA PHE A 94 15.91 -11.82 12.07
C PHE A 94 15.75 -13.23 11.51
N ARG A 95 15.36 -13.33 10.26
CA ARG A 95 15.25 -14.61 9.57
C ARG A 95 16.65 -15.18 9.33
N LYS A 96 16.90 -16.40 9.80
CA LYS A 96 18.07 -17.15 9.40
C LYS A 96 17.96 -17.48 7.92
N THR A 97 18.82 -16.86 7.12
CA THR A 97 18.72 -16.88 5.66
C THR A 97 19.95 -17.55 5.08
N ASP A 98 19.85 -18.84 4.77
CA ASP A 98 20.84 -19.55 3.97
C ASP A 98 20.65 -19.26 2.47
N ARG A 99 21.48 -19.82 1.62
CA ARG A 99 21.45 -19.56 0.17
C ARG A 99 20.10 -19.92 -0.46
N GLU A 100 19.56 -21.08 -0.15
CA GLU A 100 18.27 -21.52 -0.69
C GLU A 100 17.11 -20.67 -0.18
N THR A 101 17.16 -20.28 1.09
CA THR A 101 16.18 -19.34 1.66
C THR A 101 16.25 -17.98 0.97
N MET A 102 17.44 -17.52 0.60
CA MET A 102 17.62 -16.27 -0.14
C MET A 102 17.00 -16.38 -1.55
N GLU A 103 17.23 -17.47 -2.26
CA GLU A 103 16.65 -17.72 -3.60
C GLU A 103 15.11 -17.70 -3.53
N VAL A 104 14.51 -18.34 -2.52
CA VAL A 104 13.06 -18.30 -2.28
C VAL A 104 12.59 -16.88 -1.96
N ALA A 105 13.33 -16.16 -1.12
CA ALA A 105 12.97 -14.78 -0.75
C ALA A 105 13.00 -13.85 -1.97
N GLU A 106 14.04 -13.94 -2.80
CA GLU A 106 14.17 -13.17 -4.04
C GLU A 106 13.00 -13.47 -5.00
N MET A 107 12.70 -14.74 -5.24
CA MET A 107 11.58 -15.15 -6.09
C MET A 107 10.26 -14.57 -5.59
N VAL A 108 9.99 -14.66 -4.29
CA VAL A 108 8.74 -14.20 -3.68
C VAL A 108 8.62 -12.68 -3.73
N LEU A 109 9.69 -11.96 -3.40
CA LEU A 109 9.68 -10.48 -3.42
C LEU A 109 9.53 -9.94 -4.84
N ASN A 110 10.21 -10.53 -5.83
CA ASN A 110 10.04 -10.15 -7.23
C ASN A 110 8.62 -10.40 -7.73
N ARG A 111 8.01 -11.52 -7.34
CA ARG A 111 6.61 -11.82 -7.66
C ARG A 111 5.66 -10.79 -7.06
N LEU A 112 5.83 -10.46 -5.76
CA LEU A 112 5.02 -9.45 -5.09
C LEU A 112 5.19 -8.08 -5.74
N ASN A 113 6.42 -7.70 -6.06
CA ASN A 113 6.70 -6.44 -6.74
C ASN A 113 5.96 -6.32 -8.08
N LYS A 114 6.05 -7.36 -8.93
CA LYS A 114 5.33 -7.38 -10.22
C LYS A 114 3.82 -7.35 -10.03
N TYR A 115 3.30 -8.10 -9.05
CA TYR A 115 1.86 -8.09 -8.74
C TYR A 115 1.38 -6.68 -8.36
N LEU A 116 2.07 -6.02 -7.44
CA LEU A 116 1.76 -4.65 -7.04
C LEU A 116 1.86 -3.69 -8.23
N PHE A 117 2.93 -3.76 -9.01
CA PHE A 117 3.11 -2.91 -10.19
C PHE A 117 1.93 -2.99 -11.17
N HIS A 118 1.41 -4.20 -11.43
CA HIS A 118 0.25 -4.37 -12.31
C HIS A 118 -1.05 -3.82 -11.72
N ARG A 119 -1.18 -3.80 -10.41
CA ARG A 119 -2.36 -3.24 -9.71
C ARG A 119 -2.36 -1.72 -9.65
N TYR A 120 -1.17 -1.08 -9.66
CA TYR A 120 -1.00 0.38 -9.63
C TYR A 120 -0.98 1.03 -11.03
N ARG A 121 -1.13 0.24 -12.08
CA ARG A 121 -1.15 0.70 -13.45
C ARG A 121 -2.57 1.03 -13.92
#